data_5d511abdb25c26eadf609dd4c253d08f
#
_entry.id   5d511abdb25c26eadf609dd4c253d08f
#
_cell.length_a   1.000
_cell.length_b   1.000
_cell.length_c   1.000
_cell.angle_alpha   90.00
_cell.angle_beta   90.00
_cell.angle_gamma   90.00
#
_symmetry.space_group_name_H-M   'P 1'
#
loop_
_entity.id
_entity.type
_entity.pdbx_description
1 polymer ?
#
loop_
_entity_poly.entity_id
_entity_poly.type
_entity_poly.pdbx_seq_one_letter_code
_entity_poly.pdbx_strand_id
1 'polypeptide(L)'
;IPLTFNPVANATGIPVVDVAGILQMVTDGLVRAQEFQQQISEAKNRLNELKNSADHYKEMVEGHFDFETLLNDPLLNQHLALNNWKDIYNNVQDIQSLRDEFDMHSNDPAIQKRYDSELQQYSAQKRFYDSAVKRNKNMKNLLNQFNTATNPAAKADLANSIQFENTQMENDAKMMESMAMLMQQKANYE
;
A
#
# COMPACT_ATOMS: atom_id res chain seq x y z
N ILE A 1 -36.31 11.24 -57.35
CA ILE A 1 -35.87 10.54 -56.10
C ILE A 1 -35.15 11.58 -55.27
N PRO A 2 -35.67 12.04 -54.11
CA PRO A 2 -34.97 12.99 -53.26
C PRO A 2 -33.94 12.24 -52.41
N LEU A 3 -32.68 12.68 -52.47
CA LEU A 3 -31.61 12.29 -51.58
C LEU A 3 -31.78 13.05 -50.25
N THR A 4 -32.17 12.32 -49.23
CA THR A 4 -32.18 12.84 -47.85
C THR A 4 -30.75 12.77 -47.29
N PHE A 5 -30.11 13.92 -47.10
CA PHE A 5 -28.90 14.05 -46.31
C PHE A 5 -29.27 13.91 -44.82
N ASN A 6 -28.83 12.82 -44.19
CA ASN A 6 -28.81 12.74 -42.72
C ASN A 6 -27.58 13.51 -42.23
N PRO A 7 -27.75 14.58 -41.47
CA PRO A 7 -26.61 15.17 -40.77
C PRO A 7 -26.18 14.19 -39.67
N VAL A 8 -24.97 13.67 -39.76
CA VAL A 8 -24.32 12.98 -38.67
C VAL A 8 -24.07 14.02 -37.57
N ALA A 9 -24.88 13.97 -36.52
CA ALA A 9 -24.63 14.77 -35.34
C ALA A 9 -23.33 14.24 -34.68
N ASN A 10 -22.22 14.91 -34.94
CA ASN A 10 -21.03 14.77 -34.11
C ASN A 10 -21.38 15.38 -32.76
N ALA A 11 -21.78 14.53 -31.81
CA ALA A 11 -21.81 14.90 -30.41
C ALA A 11 -20.36 15.10 -29.96
N THR A 12 -19.86 16.32 -30.13
CA THR A 12 -18.66 16.79 -29.42
C THR A 12 -19.07 16.94 -27.95
N GLY A 13 -19.23 15.82 -27.26
CA GLY A 13 -19.42 15.83 -25.82
C GLY A 13 -18.18 16.41 -25.18
N ILE A 14 -18.30 17.64 -24.68
CA ILE A 14 -17.31 18.18 -23.74
C ILE A 14 -17.29 17.19 -22.59
N PRO A 15 -16.13 16.57 -22.24
CA PRO A 15 -16.10 15.66 -21.12
C PRO A 15 -16.55 16.43 -19.87
N VAL A 16 -17.72 16.04 -19.32
CA VAL A 16 -18.22 16.60 -18.06
C VAL A 16 -17.37 15.99 -16.97
N VAL A 17 -16.49 16.79 -16.38
CA VAL A 17 -15.68 16.35 -15.27
C VAL A 17 -16.55 16.41 -14.00
N ASP A 18 -16.73 15.27 -13.35
CA ASP A 18 -17.42 15.17 -12.08
C ASP A 18 -16.54 15.73 -10.93
N VAL A 19 -16.74 17.00 -10.62
CA VAL A 19 -15.99 17.71 -9.56
C VAL A 19 -16.24 17.06 -8.18
N ALA A 20 -17.46 16.61 -7.91
CA ALA A 20 -17.81 15.98 -6.64
C ALA A 20 -17.09 14.64 -6.49
N GLY A 21 -17.03 13.85 -7.57
CA GLY A 21 -16.28 12.58 -7.60
C GLY A 21 -14.78 12.79 -7.40
N ILE A 22 -14.20 13.84 -8.00
CA ILE A 22 -12.78 14.18 -7.80
C ILE A 22 -12.48 14.56 -6.35
N LEU A 23 -13.31 15.39 -5.72
CA LEU A 23 -13.18 15.74 -4.32
C LEU A 23 -13.29 14.52 -3.41
N GLN A 24 -14.22 13.61 -3.71
CA GLN A 24 -14.39 12.36 -2.97
C GLN A 24 -13.14 11.47 -3.07
N MET A 25 -12.54 11.31 -4.26
CA MET A 25 -11.32 10.53 -4.45
C MET A 25 -10.16 11.08 -3.61
N VAL A 26 -9.99 12.40 -3.53
CA VAL A 26 -8.94 13.03 -2.72
C VAL A 26 -9.20 12.82 -1.23
N THR A 27 -10.46 12.90 -0.80
CA THR A 27 -10.87 12.62 0.59
C THR A 27 -10.64 11.17 0.95
N ASP A 28 -11.03 10.23 0.10
CA ASP A 28 -10.79 8.79 0.29
C ASP A 28 -9.30 8.48 0.37
N GLY A 29 -8.49 9.13 -0.45
CA GLY A 29 -7.03 9.02 -0.40
C GLY A 29 -6.45 9.49 0.94
N LEU A 30 -7.01 10.55 1.54
CA LEU A 30 -6.61 11.00 2.87
C LEU A 30 -6.97 9.97 3.95
N VAL A 31 -8.18 9.43 3.91
CA VAL A 31 -8.65 8.40 4.86
C VAL A 31 -7.76 7.16 4.79
N ARG A 32 -7.44 6.68 3.58
CA ARG A 32 -6.53 5.54 3.40
C ARG A 32 -5.13 5.80 3.95
N ALA A 33 -4.58 6.99 3.74
CA ALA A 33 -3.29 7.36 4.31
C ALA A 33 -3.31 7.34 5.86
N GLN A 34 -4.44 7.74 6.47
CA GLN A 34 -4.64 7.67 7.92
C GLN A 34 -4.76 6.23 8.40
N GLU A 35 -5.46 5.36 7.66
CA GLU A 35 -5.55 3.92 7.96
C GLU A 35 -4.17 3.26 7.93
N PHE A 36 -3.36 3.55 6.92
CA PHE A 36 -1.98 3.06 6.86
C PHE A 36 -1.12 3.59 8.02
N GLN A 37 -1.33 4.85 8.44
CA GLN A 37 -0.65 5.40 9.61
C GLN A 37 -1.01 4.64 10.89
N GLN A 38 -2.28 4.30 11.07
CA GLN A 38 -2.73 3.49 12.19
C GLN A 38 -2.07 2.11 12.18
N GLN A 39 -2.06 1.44 11.02
CA GLN A 39 -1.42 0.13 10.87
C GLN A 39 0.08 0.15 11.18
N ILE A 40 0.80 1.20 10.79
CA ILE A 40 2.21 1.39 11.14
C ILE A 40 2.39 1.61 12.64
N SER A 41 1.50 2.36 13.28
CA SER A 41 1.52 2.55 14.75
C SER A 41 1.31 1.22 15.49
N GLU A 42 0.34 0.43 15.05
CA GLU A 42 0.08 -0.91 15.59
C GLU A 42 1.27 -1.86 15.38
N ALA A 43 1.91 -1.82 14.20
CA ALA A 43 3.09 -2.61 13.91
C ALA A 43 4.26 -2.24 14.83
N LYS A 44 4.49 -0.95 15.10
CA LYS A 44 5.49 -0.49 16.07
C LYS A 44 5.20 -0.99 17.48
N ASN A 45 3.95 -0.95 17.91
CA ASN A 45 3.54 -1.46 19.22
C ASN A 45 3.81 -2.95 19.32
N ARG A 46 3.50 -3.74 18.29
CA ARG A 46 3.82 -5.18 18.25
C ARG A 46 5.32 -5.45 18.37
N LEU A 47 6.17 -4.67 17.68
CA LEU A 47 7.63 -4.80 17.80
C LEU A 47 8.10 -4.54 19.25
N ASN A 48 7.56 -3.52 19.89
CA ASN A 48 7.89 -3.20 21.28
C ASN A 48 7.43 -4.30 22.25
N GLU A 49 6.23 -4.84 22.06
CA GLU A 49 5.71 -5.96 22.84
C GLU A 49 6.57 -7.21 22.66
N LEU A 50 6.95 -7.52 21.42
CA LEU A 50 7.82 -8.65 21.11
C LEU A 50 9.18 -8.51 21.79
N LYS A 51 9.79 -7.34 21.72
CA LYS A 51 11.06 -7.05 22.41
C LYS A 51 10.95 -7.26 23.91
N ASN A 52 9.88 -6.75 24.53
CA ASN A 52 9.66 -6.84 25.99
C ASN A 52 9.32 -8.26 26.46
N SER A 53 8.83 -9.10 25.57
CA SER A 53 8.41 -10.47 25.88
C SER A 53 9.45 -11.53 25.47
N ALA A 54 10.62 -11.12 24.99
CA ALA A 54 11.64 -12.02 24.43
C ALA A 54 12.03 -13.17 25.35
N ASP A 55 12.02 -12.95 26.67
CA ASP A 55 12.32 -14.00 27.67
C ASP A 55 11.21 -15.07 27.78
N HIS A 56 9.98 -14.77 27.37
CA HIS A 56 8.85 -15.70 27.36
C HIS A 56 8.72 -16.45 26.01
N TYR A 57 9.38 -15.98 24.96
CA TYR A 57 9.25 -16.53 23.60
C TYR A 57 10.04 -17.81 23.35
N LYS A 58 10.88 -18.25 24.29
CA LYS A 58 11.56 -19.56 24.17
C LYS A 58 10.60 -20.75 24.04
N GLU A 59 9.37 -20.58 24.50
CA GLU A 59 8.33 -21.61 24.44
C GLU A 59 7.42 -21.47 23.19
N MET A 60 7.48 -20.36 22.46
CA MET A 60 6.63 -20.06 21.29
C MET A 60 7.36 -20.16 19.95
N VAL A 61 8.50 -20.81 19.89
CA VAL A 61 9.40 -20.83 18.71
C VAL A 61 8.84 -21.64 17.52
N GLU A 62 7.71 -22.31 17.67
CA GLU A 62 7.19 -23.25 16.66
C GLU A 62 6.32 -22.64 15.55
N GLY A 63 6.07 -21.36 15.52
CA GLY A 63 5.21 -20.72 14.53
C GLY A 63 5.88 -19.57 13.79
N HIS A 64 6.96 -19.79 13.06
CA HIS A 64 7.62 -18.71 12.32
C HIS A 64 7.00 -18.46 10.96
N PHE A 65 6.38 -17.28 10.80
CA PHE A 65 6.07 -16.74 9.52
C PHE A 65 7.37 -16.33 8.80
N ASP A 66 7.69 -17.01 7.71
CA ASP A 66 8.82 -16.66 6.85
C ASP A 66 8.33 -15.77 5.71
N PHE A 67 8.82 -14.53 5.68
CA PHE A 67 8.47 -13.56 4.64
C PHE A 67 8.86 -14.06 3.24
N GLU A 68 9.94 -14.82 3.13
CA GLU A 68 10.36 -15.45 1.88
C GLU A 68 9.33 -16.45 1.37
N THR A 69 8.67 -17.17 2.25
CA THR A 69 7.58 -18.09 1.90
C THR A 69 6.36 -17.31 1.38
N LEU A 70 6.10 -16.12 1.92
CA LEU A 70 5.02 -15.24 1.46
C LEU A 70 5.24 -14.78 0.01
N LEU A 71 6.48 -14.48 -0.38
CA LEU A 71 6.82 -14.04 -1.74
C LEU A 71 6.53 -15.11 -2.80
N ASN A 72 6.52 -16.36 -2.41
CA ASN A 72 6.24 -17.49 -3.28
C ASN A 72 4.76 -17.91 -3.23
N ASP A 73 3.91 -17.17 -2.49
CA ASP A 73 2.49 -17.52 -2.39
C ASP A 73 1.73 -17.14 -3.68
N PRO A 74 1.03 -18.09 -4.33
CA PRO A 74 0.32 -17.85 -5.58
C PRO A 74 -0.80 -16.81 -5.45
N LEU A 75 -1.44 -16.69 -4.28
CA LEU A 75 -2.54 -15.76 -4.05
C LEU A 75 -2.05 -14.31 -3.99
N LEU A 76 -0.89 -14.06 -3.37
CA LEU A 76 -0.26 -12.74 -3.39
C LEU A 76 0.20 -12.34 -4.80
N ASN A 77 0.74 -13.30 -5.55
CA ASN A 77 1.21 -13.06 -6.90
C ASN A 77 0.09 -12.77 -7.91
N GLN A 78 -1.18 -13.02 -7.55
CA GLN A 78 -2.33 -12.58 -8.36
C GLN A 78 -2.56 -11.07 -8.30
N HIS A 79 -2.17 -10.41 -7.23
CA HIS A 79 -2.43 -8.98 -7.01
C HIS A 79 -1.24 -8.09 -7.34
N LEU A 80 -0.03 -8.66 -7.35
CA LEU A 80 1.19 -7.93 -7.65
C LEU A 80 2.14 -8.80 -8.46
N ALA A 81 2.74 -8.24 -9.51
CA ALA A 81 3.77 -8.93 -10.26
C ALA A 81 4.95 -9.32 -9.34
N LEU A 82 5.47 -10.53 -9.50
CA LEU A 82 6.56 -11.08 -8.67
C LEU A 82 7.76 -10.12 -8.55
N ASN A 83 8.07 -9.37 -9.62
CA ASN A 83 9.14 -8.38 -9.62
C ASN A 83 8.89 -7.23 -8.64
N ASN A 84 7.64 -6.78 -8.49
CA ASN A 84 7.30 -5.71 -7.55
C ASN A 84 7.42 -6.20 -6.10
N TRP A 85 7.07 -7.46 -5.81
CA TRP A 85 7.32 -8.07 -4.50
C TRP A 85 8.81 -8.19 -4.20
N LYS A 86 9.61 -8.61 -5.18
CA LYS A 86 11.08 -8.66 -5.05
C LYS A 86 11.67 -7.26 -4.78
N ASP A 87 11.13 -6.23 -5.42
CA ASP A 87 11.57 -4.86 -5.19
C ASP A 87 11.19 -4.38 -3.77
N ILE A 88 10.00 -4.75 -3.28
CA ILE A 88 9.59 -4.50 -1.90
C ILE A 88 10.53 -5.24 -0.94
N TYR A 89 10.82 -6.51 -1.19
CA TYR A 89 11.70 -7.34 -0.36
C TYR A 89 13.16 -6.90 -0.41
N ASN A 90 13.72 -6.66 -1.60
CA ASN A 90 15.12 -6.25 -1.76
C ASN A 90 15.43 -4.89 -1.12
N ASN A 91 14.43 -4.02 -0.97
CA ASN A 91 14.59 -2.76 -0.25
C ASN A 91 14.48 -2.93 1.29
N VAL A 92 14.15 -4.11 1.78
CA VAL A 92 14.26 -4.49 3.19
C VAL A 92 15.70 -4.92 3.54
N GLN A 93 16.64 -4.78 2.60
CA GLN A 93 18.01 -5.29 2.78
C GLN A 93 18.82 -4.61 3.88
N ASP A 94 18.33 -3.51 4.44
CA ASP A 94 18.97 -2.91 5.61
C ASP A 94 18.30 -3.39 6.92
N ILE A 95 18.18 -4.73 7.06
CA ILE A 95 17.69 -5.34 8.30
C ILE A 95 18.53 -4.93 9.51
N GLN A 96 19.82 -4.65 9.31
CA GLN A 96 20.72 -4.22 10.37
C GLN A 96 20.31 -2.84 10.91
N SER A 97 20.03 -1.87 10.04
CA SER A 97 19.50 -0.57 10.48
C SER A 97 18.18 -0.69 11.24
N LEU A 98 17.31 -1.60 10.82
CA LEU A 98 16.04 -1.84 11.54
C LEU A 98 16.28 -2.49 12.91
N ARG A 99 17.22 -3.43 13.01
CA ARG A 99 17.63 -4.00 14.30
C ARG A 99 18.14 -2.92 15.25
N ASP A 100 18.97 -2.01 14.74
CA ASP A 100 19.53 -0.89 15.51
C ASP A 100 18.46 0.12 15.90
N GLU A 101 17.55 0.49 14.95
CA GLU A 101 16.46 1.44 15.21
C GLU A 101 15.52 0.96 16.34
N PHE A 102 15.19 -0.34 16.34
CA PHE A 102 14.27 -0.93 17.31
C PHE A 102 14.97 -1.61 18.48
N ASP A 103 16.32 -1.62 18.49
CA ASP A 103 17.13 -2.33 19.48
C ASP A 103 16.69 -3.81 19.64
N MET A 104 16.53 -4.49 18.50
CA MET A 104 16.08 -5.89 18.42
C MET A 104 17.24 -6.80 18.03
N HIS A 105 18.17 -6.97 18.99
CA HIS A 105 19.33 -7.84 18.89
C HIS A 105 19.20 -9.00 19.88
N SER A 106 19.56 -10.22 19.45
CA SER A 106 19.60 -11.39 20.30
C SER A 106 20.79 -12.27 19.94
N ASN A 107 21.44 -12.84 20.97
CA ASN A 107 22.46 -13.88 20.78
C ASN A 107 21.84 -15.26 20.53
N ASP A 108 20.54 -15.43 20.75
CA ASP A 108 19.79 -16.61 20.41
C ASP A 108 19.35 -16.55 18.95
N PRO A 109 19.80 -17.48 18.07
CA PRO A 109 19.48 -17.43 16.65
C PRO A 109 17.99 -17.55 16.35
N ALA A 110 17.21 -18.25 17.17
CA ALA A 110 15.78 -18.41 16.99
C ALA A 110 15.04 -17.12 17.30
N ILE A 111 15.40 -16.44 18.38
CA ILE A 111 14.86 -15.13 18.75
C ILE A 111 15.25 -14.09 17.69
N GLN A 112 16.52 -14.09 17.24
CA GLN A 112 16.95 -13.15 16.20
C GLN A 112 16.19 -13.36 14.89
N LYS A 113 15.97 -14.61 14.46
CA LYS A 113 15.16 -14.91 13.27
C LYS A 113 13.73 -14.39 13.42
N ARG A 114 13.12 -14.50 14.59
CA ARG A 114 11.80 -13.96 14.87
C ARG A 114 11.79 -12.44 14.79
N TYR A 115 12.76 -11.76 15.39
CA TYR A 115 12.91 -10.32 15.29
C TYR A 115 13.02 -9.86 13.83
N ASP A 116 13.88 -10.51 13.07
CA ASP A 116 14.09 -10.18 11.65
C ASP A 116 12.81 -10.32 10.84
N SER A 117 12.04 -11.38 11.06
CA SER A 117 10.75 -11.59 10.39
C SER A 117 9.77 -10.46 10.68
N GLU A 118 9.63 -10.05 11.94
CA GLU A 118 8.72 -8.96 12.32
C GLU A 118 9.21 -7.59 11.81
N LEU A 119 10.53 -7.35 11.82
CA LEU A 119 11.12 -6.14 11.26
C LEU A 119 10.93 -6.06 9.74
N GLN A 120 11.05 -7.17 9.03
CA GLN A 120 10.76 -7.24 7.58
C GLN A 120 9.29 -6.92 7.28
N GLN A 121 8.36 -7.46 8.06
CA GLN A 121 6.94 -7.16 7.94
C GLN A 121 6.66 -5.67 8.18
N TYR A 122 7.21 -5.11 9.24
CA TYR A 122 7.11 -3.68 9.52
C TYR A 122 7.64 -2.83 8.37
N SER A 123 8.80 -3.18 7.83
CA SER A 123 9.41 -2.48 6.70
C SER A 123 8.53 -2.49 5.45
N ALA A 124 7.92 -3.64 5.12
CA ALA A 124 6.98 -3.76 4.02
C ALA A 124 5.74 -2.86 4.22
N GLN A 125 5.14 -2.89 5.42
CA GLN A 125 4.00 -2.02 5.77
C GLN A 125 4.37 -0.53 5.70
N LYS A 126 5.56 -0.18 6.20
CA LYS A 126 6.06 1.20 6.14
C LYS A 126 6.18 1.71 4.71
N ARG A 127 6.61 0.88 3.77
CA ARG A 127 6.69 1.27 2.35
C ARG A 127 5.33 1.59 1.75
N PHE A 128 4.30 0.80 2.05
CA PHE A 128 2.93 1.11 1.63
C PHE A 128 2.44 2.42 2.23
N TYR A 129 2.74 2.66 3.50
CA TYR A 129 2.43 3.92 4.16
C TYR A 129 3.14 5.11 3.51
N ASP A 130 4.45 5.02 3.29
CA ASP A 130 5.24 6.09 2.66
C ASP A 130 4.72 6.36 1.23
N SER A 131 4.37 5.32 0.48
CA SER A 131 3.72 5.42 -0.83
C SER A 131 2.37 6.15 -0.74
N ALA A 132 1.52 5.77 0.21
CA ALA A 132 0.20 6.38 0.41
C ALA A 132 0.31 7.87 0.76
N VAL A 133 1.24 8.24 1.62
CA VAL A 133 1.51 9.66 1.98
C VAL A 133 1.95 10.44 0.75
N LYS A 134 2.86 9.90 -0.05
CA LYS A 134 3.34 10.53 -1.28
C LYS A 134 2.21 10.71 -2.30
N ARG A 135 1.40 9.66 -2.53
CA ARG A 135 0.25 9.72 -3.44
C ARG A 135 -0.80 10.72 -2.98
N ASN A 136 -1.11 10.75 -1.68
CA ASN A 136 -2.05 11.72 -1.13
C ASN A 136 -1.56 13.16 -1.33
N LYS A 137 -0.27 13.42 -1.13
CA LYS A 137 0.33 14.72 -1.43
C LYS A 137 0.20 15.08 -2.92
N ASN A 138 0.46 14.12 -3.81
CA ASN A 138 0.28 14.31 -5.24
C ASN A 138 -1.19 14.63 -5.60
N MET A 139 -2.14 13.87 -5.05
CA MET A 139 -3.57 14.10 -5.28
C MET A 139 -4.00 15.51 -4.84
N LYS A 140 -3.52 15.98 -3.68
CA LYS A 140 -3.79 17.36 -3.22
C LYS A 140 -3.21 18.41 -4.17
N ASN A 141 -2.00 18.21 -4.68
CA ASN A 141 -1.38 19.11 -5.64
C ASN A 141 -2.15 19.11 -6.97
N LEU A 142 -2.57 17.94 -7.46
CA LEU A 142 -3.38 17.81 -8.66
C LEU A 142 -4.77 18.45 -8.50
N LEU A 143 -5.38 18.33 -7.32
CA LEU A 143 -6.65 19.00 -7.01
C LEU A 143 -6.51 20.53 -7.04
N ASN A 144 -5.43 21.09 -6.49
CA ASN A 144 -5.17 22.50 -6.56
C ASN A 144 -5.02 22.99 -8.01
N GLN A 145 -4.30 22.25 -8.85
CA GLN A 145 -4.18 22.55 -10.27
C GLN A 145 -5.52 22.42 -10.98
N PHE A 146 -6.31 21.39 -10.69
CA PHE A 146 -7.65 21.19 -11.22
C PHE A 146 -8.58 22.36 -10.90
N ASN A 147 -8.55 22.88 -9.68
CA ASN A 147 -9.38 24.01 -9.25
C ASN A 147 -9.00 25.32 -9.95
N THR A 148 -7.76 25.47 -10.36
CA THR A 148 -7.25 26.69 -11.05
C THR A 148 -7.27 26.56 -12.57
N ALA A 149 -7.38 25.35 -13.13
CA ALA A 149 -7.42 25.14 -14.57
C ALA A 149 -8.72 25.71 -15.18
N THR A 150 -8.59 26.42 -16.30
CA THR A 150 -9.73 26.99 -17.04
C THR A 150 -10.03 26.19 -18.32
N ASN A 151 -9.06 25.44 -18.83
CA ASN A 151 -9.19 24.63 -20.03
C ASN A 151 -9.87 23.27 -19.69
N PRO A 152 -10.99 22.90 -20.34
CA PRO A 152 -11.68 21.65 -20.08
C PRO A 152 -10.82 20.40 -20.32
N ALA A 153 -9.95 20.39 -21.34
CA ALA A 153 -9.05 19.28 -21.63
C ALA A 153 -8.02 19.10 -20.49
N ALA A 154 -7.41 20.21 -20.03
CA ALA A 154 -6.49 20.18 -18.91
C ALA A 154 -7.16 19.70 -17.62
N LYS A 155 -8.43 20.08 -17.36
CA LYS A 155 -9.20 19.55 -16.22
C LYS A 155 -9.43 18.05 -16.34
N ALA A 156 -9.75 17.54 -17.51
CA ALA A 156 -9.93 16.12 -17.74
C ALA A 156 -8.64 15.32 -17.49
N ASP A 157 -7.50 15.82 -17.95
CA ASP A 157 -6.20 15.19 -17.74
C ASP A 157 -5.82 15.15 -16.24
N LEU A 158 -6.07 16.24 -15.53
CA LEU A 158 -5.84 16.31 -14.08
C LEU A 158 -6.77 15.36 -13.29
N ALA A 159 -8.05 15.27 -13.69
CA ALA A 159 -8.99 14.32 -13.13
C ALA A 159 -8.54 12.86 -13.32
N ASN A 160 -8.08 12.51 -14.52
CA ASN A 160 -7.52 11.20 -14.82
C ASN A 160 -6.28 10.89 -13.97
N SER A 161 -5.43 11.89 -13.76
CA SER A 161 -4.24 11.73 -12.91
C SER A 161 -4.60 11.49 -11.44
N ILE A 162 -5.61 12.19 -10.91
CA ILE A 162 -6.13 11.95 -9.55
C ILE A 162 -6.74 10.55 -9.45
N GLN A 163 -7.52 10.13 -10.43
CA GLN A 163 -8.10 8.79 -10.48
C GLN A 163 -7.02 7.70 -10.51
N PHE A 164 -5.96 7.91 -11.27
CA PHE A 164 -4.81 6.99 -11.30
C PHE A 164 -4.18 6.85 -9.92
N GLU A 165 -3.87 7.94 -9.23
CA GLU A 165 -3.30 7.90 -7.88
C GLU A 165 -4.23 7.20 -6.89
N ASN A 166 -5.54 7.47 -6.95
CA ASN A 166 -6.53 6.80 -6.11
C ASN A 166 -6.56 5.29 -6.36
N THR A 167 -6.57 4.86 -7.63
CA THR A 167 -6.54 3.44 -8.00
C THR A 167 -5.27 2.74 -7.48
N GLN A 168 -4.13 3.41 -7.54
CA GLN A 168 -2.88 2.85 -7.00
C GLN A 168 -2.95 2.69 -5.48
N MET A 169 -3.54 3.65 -4.77
CA MET A 169 -3.75 3.53 -3.31
C MET A 169 -4.71 2.39 -2.96
N GLU A 170 -5.75 2.17 -3.77
CA GLU A 170 -6.66 1.04 -3.59
C GLU A 170 -5.96 -0.31 -3.79
N ASN A 171 -5.10 -0.40 -4.79
CA ASN A 171 -4.31 -1.59 -5.04
C ASN A 171 -3.34 -1.87 -3.89
N ASP A 172 -2.65 -0.84 -3.39
CA ASP A 172 -1.75 -0.95 -2.24
C ASP A 172 -2.51 -1.43 -0.99
N ALA A 173 -3.73 -0.91 -0.74
CA ALA A 173 -4.58 -1.32 0.38
C ALA A 173 -5.01 -2.80 0.26
N LYS A 174 -5.42 -3.24 -0.94
CA LYS A 174 -5.77 -4.65 -1.19
C LYS A 174 -4.59 -5.59 -0.99
N MET A 175 -3.39 -5.17 -1.37
CA MET A 175 -2.18 -5.96 -1.15
C MET A 175 -1.84 -6.09 0.33
N MET A 176 -1.94 -5.01 1.10
CA MET A 176 -1.74 -5.06 2.55
C MET A 176 -2.76 -5.96 3.24
N GLU A 177 -4.03 -5.88 2.83
CA GLU A 177 -5.10 -6.75 3.35
C GLU A 177 -4.84 -8.22 3.04
N SER A 178 -4.45 -8.53 1.80
CA SER A 178 -4.10 -9.89 1.38
C SER A 178 -2.90 -10.43 2.16
N MET A 179 -1.90 -9.60 2.39
CA MET A 179 -0.73 -9.96 3.19
C MET A 179 -1.11 -10.26 4.64
N ALA A 180 -1.94 -9.41 5.26
CA ALA A 180 -2.42 -9.62 6.62
C ALA A 180 -3.26 -10.90 6.75
N MET A 181 -4.11 -11.18 5.77
CA MET A 181 -4.95 -12.39 5.74
C MET A 181 -4.11 -13.66 5.65
N LEU A 182 -3.07 -13.69 4.80
CA LEU A 182 -2.17 -14.82 4.67
C LEU A 182 -1.35 -15.07 5.93
N MET A 183 -0.91 -14.00 6.60
CA MET A 183 -0.24 -14.09 7.90
C MET A 183 -1.15 -14.74 8.94
N GLN A 184 -2.42 -14.32 8.99
CA GLN A 184 -3.40 -14.87 9.93
C GLN A 184 -3.74 -16.33 9.62
N GLN A 185 -3.86 -16.70 8.34
CA GLN A 185 -4.10 -18.08 7.96
C GLN A 185 -2.95 -19.01 8.37
N LYS A 186 -1.70 -18.59 8.16
CA LYS A 186 -0.53 -19.38 8.57
C LYS A 186 -0.45 -19.54 10.09
N ALA A 187 -0.72 -18.50 10.84
CA ALA A 187 -0.76 -18.58 12.31
C ALA A 187 -1.83 -19.55 12.85
N ASN A 188 -2.87 -19.85 12.06
CA ASN A 188 -3.93 -20.78 12.45
C ASN A 188 -3.66 -22.24 12.05
N TYR A 189 -2.63 -22.49 11.22
CA TYR A 189 -2.26 -23.84 10.76
C TYR A 189 -1.06 -24.45 11.50
N GLU A 190 -0.45 -23.68 12.40
CA GLU A 190 0.66 -24.07 13.28
C GLU A 190 0.19 -24.16 14.74
#